data_b432aa7de1d2f5394bfb1955bcee7920
#
_entry.id   b432aa7de1d2f5394bfb1955bcee7920
#
_cell.length_a   1.000
_cell.length_b   1.000
_cell.length_c   1.000
_cell.angle_alpha   90.00
_cell.angle_beta   90.00
_cell.angle_gamma   90.00
#
_symmetry.space_group_name_H-M   'P 1'
#
loop_
_entity.id
_entity.type
_entity.pdbx_description
1 polymer ?
#
loop_
_entity_poly.entity_id
_entity_poly.type
_entity_poly.pdbx_seq_one_letter_code
_entity_poly.pdbx_strand_id
1 'polypeptide(L)'
;PARPACGQCGKPAIVALNELPVCIDCNYKFQQSQYMEFAQNAAMLNLASREMAIITGMPHLSAEVEIPPAPVPPIHYNNQVVTVTGGNVGTINFGNVHDIQVKIKALTESGNVGLANALAELTNVILNNEECQAQEKDELLEQVAFLTAQATASPADRKSGMIKTIFTSVKQSAETVKSIGDAWSTIEPIIKNFFNLN
;
A
#
# COMPACT_ATOMS: atom_id res chain seq x y z
N PRO A 1 -3.75 15.75 -23.92
CA PRO A 1 -5.12 16.12 -23.59
C PRO A 1 -5.35 15.96 -22.09
N ALA A 2 -5.89 17.02 -21.44
CA ALA A 2 -6.21 16.98 -20.03
C ALA A 2 -7.30 15.93 -19.79
N ARG A 3 -7.15 15.12 -18.72
CA ARG A 3 -8.18 14.16 -18.34
C ARG A 3 -9.43 14.90 -17.85
N PRO A 4 -10.64 14.44 -18.18
CA PRO A 4 -11.86 15.05 -17.68
C PRO A 4 -11.91 15.00 -16.14
N ALA A 5 -12.56 15.96 -15.54
CA ALA A 5 -12.80 15.99 -14.10
C ALA A 5 -13.93 15.01 -13.73
N CYS A 6 -13.82 14.38 -12.58
CA CYS A 6 -14.87 13.54 -12.02
C CYS A 6 -16.11 14.38 -11.71
N GLY A 7 -17.26 14.01 -12.23
CA GLY A 7 -18.52 14.70 -11.99
C GLY A 7 -19.00 14.72 -10.53
N GLN A 8 -18.41 13.86 -9.67
CA GLN A 8 -18.78 13.77 -8.26
C GLN A 8 -17.85 14.57 -7.33
N CYS A 9 -16.51 14.55 -7.57
CA CYS A 9 -15.55 15.09 -6.62
C CYS A 9 -14.46 15.98 -7.24
N GLY A 10 -14.50 16.23 -8.57
CA GLY A 10 -13.56 17.07 -9.28
C GLY A 10 -12.16 16.47 -9.51
N LYS A 11 -11.82 15.30 -8.94
CA LYS A 11 -10.55 14.62 -9.19
C LYS A 11 -10.45 14.16 -10.66
N PRO A 12 -9.23 13.88 -11.19
CA PRO A 12 -9.09 13.34 -12.55
C PRO A 12 -9.90 12.05 -12.72
N ALA A 13 -10.77 11.99 -13.73
CA ALA A 13 -11.56 10.82 -14.04
C ALA A 13 -10.73 9.78 -14.79
N ILE A 14 -11.04 8.48 -14.58
CA ILE A 14 -10.38 7.36 -15.23
C ILE A 14 -11.37 6.45 -15.99
N VAL A 15 -12.65 6.53 -15.67
CA VAL A 15 -13.71 5.71 -16.28
C VAL A 15 -14.96 6.58 -16.47
N ALA A 16 -15.84 6.18 -17.39
CA ALA A 16 -17.17 6.79 -17.56
C ALA A 16 -18.25 5.79 -17.14
N LEU A 17 -19.17 6.22 -16.27
CA LEU A 17 -20.38 5.50 -15.90
C LEU A 17 -21.56 6.22 -16.53
N ASN A 18 -22.27 5.62 -17.49
CA ASN A 18 -23.36 6.22 -18.23
C ASN A 18 -23.01 7.64 -18.74
N GLU A 19 -21.84 7.75 -19.43
CA GLU A 19 -21.30 8.99 -19.95
C GLU A 19 -20.77 10.00 -18.92
N LEU A 20 -20.97 9.77 -17.61
CA LEU A 20 -20.42 10.60 -16.55
C LEU A 20 -18.99 10.19 -16.23
N PRO A 21 -18.01 11.09 -16.35
CA PRO A 21 -16.63 10.80 -15.97
C PRO A 21 -16.53 10.66 -14.45
N VAL A 22 -15.93 9.55 -13.98
CA VAL A 22 -15.73 9.27 -12.54
C VAL A 22 -14.28 8.88 -12.25
N CYS A 23 -13.77 9.32 -11.09
CA CYS A 23 -12.47 8.89 -10.59
C CYS A 23 -12.56 7.49 -9.95
N ILE A 24 -11.41 6.89 -9.67
CA ILE A 24 -11.33 5.53 -9.12
C ILE A 24 -12.07 5.39 -7.78
N ASP A 25 -11.98 6.40 -6.91
CA ASP A 25 -12.65 6.40 -5.60
C ASP A 25 -14.17 6.42 -5.72
N CYS A 26 -14.70 7.28 -6.59
CA CYS A 26 -16.14 7.40 -6.80
C CYS A 26 -16.69 6.15 -7.49
N ASN A 27 -15.93 5.58 -8.43
CA ASN A 27 -16.29 4.31 -9.06
C ASN A 27 -16.33 3.16 -8.03
N TYR A 28 -15.31 3.07 -7.17
CA TYR A 28 -15.29 2.06 -6.10
C TYR A 28 -16.46 2.20 -5.14
N LYS A 29 -16.78 3.42 -4.67
CA LYS A 29 -17.94 3.67 -3.80
C LYS A 29 -19.25 3.24 -4.45
N PHE A 30 -19.38 3.48 -5.75
CA PHE A 30 -20.57 3.05 -6.51
C PHE A 30 -20.65 1.52 -6.58
N GLN A 31 -19.55 0.84 -6.93
CA GLN A 31 -19.49 -0.62 -6.94
C GLN A 31 -19.77 -1.23 -5.56
N GLN A 32 -19.23 -0.63 -4.51
CA GLN A 32 -19.45 -1.06 -3.14
C GLN A 32 -20.94 -0.94 -2.74
N SER A 33 -21.60 0.17 -3.11
CA SER A 33 -23.03 0.36 -2.85
C SER A 33 -23.88 -0.70 -3.55
N GLN A 34 -23.62 -0.95 -4.84
CA GLN A 34 -24.31 -1.99 -5.60
C GLN A 34 -24.07 -3.40 -5.04
N TYR A 35 -22.84 -3.68 -4.65
CA TYR A 35 -22.49 -4.97 -4.01
C TYR A 35 -23.26 -5.16 -2.71
N MET A 36 -23.31 -4.14 -1.84
CA MET A 36 -24.02 -4.23 -0.55
C MET A 36 -25.52 -4.48 -0.74
N GLU A 37 -26.14 -3.78 -1.69
CA GLU A 37 -27.55 -3.98 -2.04
C GLU A 37 -27.80 -5.40 -2.58
N PHE A 38 -26.96 -5.86 -3.51
CA PHE A 38 -27.05 -7.22 -4.04
C PHE A 38 -26.86 -8.28 -2.94
N ALA A 39 -25.82 -8.13 -2.10
CA ALA A 39 -25.51 -9.09 -1.05
C ALA A 39 -26.64 -9.18 0.00
N GLN A 40 -27.25 -8.05 0.38
CA GLN A 40 -28.38 -8.02 1.28
C GLN A 40 -29.59 -8.73 0.67
N ASN A 41 -29.93 -8.42 -0.58
CA ASN A 41 -31.05 -9.05 -1.28
C ASN A 41 -30.83 -10.57 -1.47
N ALA A 42 -29.62 -10.98 -1.85
CA ALA A 42 -29.24 -12.39 -1.99
C ALA A 42 -29.33 -13.13 -0.64
N ALA A 43 -28.87 -12.53 0.45
CA ALA A 43 -28.96 -13.11 1.78
C ALA A 43 -30.41 -13.31 2.23
N MET A 44 -31.29 -12.32 1.97
CA MET A 44 -32.73 -12.42 2.27
C MET A 44 -33.40 -13.52 1.43
N LEU A 45 -33.08 -13.62 0.14
CA LEU A 45 -33.58 -14.68 -0.74
C LEU A 45 -33.13 -16.07 -0.29
N ASN A 46 -31.87 -16.19 0.10
CA ASN A 46 -31.32 -17.44 0.59
C ASN A 46 -31.98 -17.87 1.90
N LEU A 47 -32.23 -16.92 2.81
CA LEU A 47 -32.97 -17.20 4.04
C LEU A 47 -34.41 -17.68 3.74
N ALA A 48 -35.12 -16.95 2.91
CA ALA A 48 -36.51 -17.33 2.53
C ALA A 48 -36.54 -18.68 1.81
N SER A 49 -35.60 -18.96 0.92
CA SER A 49 -35.46 -20.27 0.23
C SER A 49 -35.29 -21.44 1.22
N ARG A 50 -34.40 -21.24 2.23
CA ARG A 50 -34.18 -22.25 3.29
C ARG A 50 -35.44 -22.47 4.16
N GLU A 51 -36.11 -21.41 4.56
CA GLU A 51 -37.34 -21.50 5.35
C GLU A 51 -38.44 -22.24 4.57
N MET A 52 -38.61 -21.92 3.28
CA MET A 52 -39.57 -22.61 2.41
C MET A 52 -39.24 -24.09 2.26
N ALA A 53 -37.94 -24.42 2.07
CA ALA A 53 -37.48 -25.81 1.97
C ALA A 53 -37.76 -26.63 3.25
N ILE A 54 -37.62 -26.00 4.41
CA ILE A 54 -37.97 -26.62 5.71
C ILE A 54 -39.47 -26.85 5.83
N ILE A 55 -40.30 -25.83 5.52
CA ILE A 55 -41.77 -25.89 5.62
C ILE A 55 -42.36 -26.94 4.67
N THR A 56 -41.80 -27.03 3.46
CA THR A 56 -42.28 -28.00 2.44
C THR A 56 -41.71 -29.41 2.64
N GLY A 57 -40.74 -29.59 3.52
CA GLY A 57 -40.03 -30.87 3.74
C GLY A 57 -39.12 -31.28 2.57
N MET A 58 -38.75 -30.33 1.69
CA MET A 58 -37.96 -30.55 0.50
C MET A 58 -36.61 -29.77 0.55
N PRO A 59 -35.69 -30.06 1.47
CA PRO A 59 -34.45 -29.28 1.66
C PRO A 59 -33.52 -29.29 0.44
N HIS A 60 -33.65 -30.30 -0.43
CA HIS A 60 -32.86 -30.42 -1.66
C HIS A 60 -33.32 -29.47 -2.79
N LEU A 61 -34.44 -28.78 -2.64
CA LEU A 61 -34.95 -27.78 -3.60
C LEU A 61 -34.56 -26.34 -3.25
N SER A 62 -33.83 -26.13 -2.16
CA SER A 62 -33.32 -24.79 -1.82
C SER A 62 -32.28 -24.36 -2.85
N ALA A 63 -32.64 -23.41 -3.72
CA ALA A 63 -31.70 -22.74 -4.62
C ALA A 63 -31.08 -21.55 -3.88
N GLU A 64 -29.76 -21.54 -3.74
CA GLU A 64 -29.05 -20.43 -3.13
C GLU A 64 -28.42 -19.53 -4.19
N VAL A 65 -28.59 -18.22 -4.01
CA VAL A 65 -27.92 -17.20 -4.82
C VAL A 65 -26.50 -17.06 -4.30
N GLU A 66 -25.52 -17.29 -5.17
CA GLU A 66 -24.13 -17.12 -4.83
C GLU A 66 -23.78 -15.62 -4.69
N ILE A 67 -23.17 -15.25 -3.57
CA ILE A 67 -22.72 -13.88 -3.31
C ILE A 67 -21.25 -13.78 -3.75
N PRO A 68 -20.92 -12.99 -4.78
CA PRO A 68 -19.56 -12.82 -5.23
C PRO A 68 -18.70 -12.14 -4.16
N PRO A 69 -17.37 -12.20 -4.25
CA PRO A 69 -16.47 -11.51 -3.34
C PRO A 69 -16.69 -9.99 -3.41
N ALA A 70 -16.52 -9.32 -2.27
CA ALA A 70 -16.66 -7.86 -2.19
C ALA A 70 -15.65 -7.13 -3.10
N PRO A 71 -16.02 -5.98 -3.66
CA PRO A 71 -15.09 -5.14 -4.41
C PRO A 71 -13.89 -4.76 -3.55
N VAL A 72 -12.69 -4.90 -4.11
CA VAL A 72 -11.45 -4.52 -3.43
C VAL A 72 -11.26 -3.01 -3.52
N PRO A 73 -10.95 -2.32 -2.39
CA PRO A 73 -10.71 -0.88 -2.42
C PRO A 73 -9.53 -0.53 -3.35
N PRO A 74 -9.65 0.59 -4.09
CA PRO A 74 -8.56 1.01 -4.96
C PRO A 74 -7.34 1.41 -4.14
N ILE A 75 -6.19 0.90 -4.54
CA ILE A 75 -4.91 1.29 -3.94
C ILE A 75 -4.50 2.62 -4.59
N HIS A 76 -4.44 3.68 -3.78
CA HIS A 76 -3.94 4.98 -4.22
C HIS A 76 -2.43 5.03 -4.05
N TYR A 77 -1.71 4.84 -5.14
CA TYR A 77 -0.31 5.24 -5.19
C TYR A 77 -0.26 6.77 -5.27
N ASN A 78 0.00 7.42 -4.14
CA ASN A 78 0.24 8.87 -4.13
C ASN A 78 1.46 9.17 -5.01
N ASN A 79 1.24 9.71 -6.17
CA ASN A 79 2.05 10.40 -7.18
C ASN A 79 3.60 10.27 -7.21
N GLN A 80 4.19 9.41 -6.40
CA GLN A 80 5.51 8.87 -6.66
C GLN A 80 5.28 7.53 -7.36
N VAL A 81 5.28 7.58 -8.69
CA VAL A 81 5.25 6.39 -9.53
C VAL A 81 6.55 5.64 -9.27
N VAL A 82 6.49 4.60 -8.46
CA VAL A 82 7.53 3.58 -8.43
C VAL A 82 7.41 2.85 -9.75
N THR A 83 8.11 3.32 -10.76
CA THR A 83 8.16 2.66 -12.07
C THR A 83 9.18 1.56 -11.97
N VAL A 84 8.75 0.34 -11.69
CA VAL A 84 9.59 -0.86 -11.85
C VAL A 84 9.67 -1.13 -13.34
N THR A 85 10.72 -0.65 -13.98
CA THR A 85 11.02 -0.92 -15.39
C THR A 85 11.88 -2.19 -15.47
N GLY A 86 11.22 -3.33 -15.71
CA GLY A 86 11.87 -4.56 -16.18
C GLY A 86 12.66 -5.29 -15.09
N GLY A 87 12.01 -6.10 -14.32
CA GLY A 87 12.60 -7.10 -13.45
C GLY A 87 11.53 -8.14 -13.12
N ASN A 88 11.94 -9.38 -12.94
CA ASN A 88 11.08 -10.41 -12.41
C ASN A 88 10.76 -10.01 -10.95
N VAL A 89 9.64 -9.31 -10.76
CA VAL A 89 9.15 -8.93 -9.43
C VAL A 89 8.65 -10.23 -8.80
N GLY A 90 9.54 -10.94 -8.14
CA GLY A 90 9.16 -11.96 -7.16
C GLY A 90 8.21 -11.31 -6.14
N THR A 91 7.49 -12.09 -5.40
CA THR A 91 6.44 -11.67 -4.46
C THR A 91 6.97 -10.59 -3.50
N ILE A 92 7.02 -9.32 -3.93
CA ILE A 92 7.31 -8.19 -3.06
C ILE A 92 6.09 -8.01 -2.15
N ASN A 93 6.33 -7.91 -0.86
CA ASN A 93 5.29 -7.61 0.12
C ASN A 93 4.82 -6.15 -0.06
N PHE A 94 3.86 -5.93 -0.96
CA PHE A 94 3.31 -4.60 -1.25
C PHE A 94 2.73 -3.88 -0.02
N GLY A 95 2.41 -4.62 1.06
CA GLY A 95 2.00 -4.04 2.33
C GLY A 95 3.07 -3.13 2.93
N ASN A 96 4.32 -3.60 2.96
CA ASN A 96 5.43 -2.81 3.51
C ASN A 96 5.68 -1.54 2.68
N VAL A 97 5.63 -1.62 1.35
CA VAL A 97 5.82 -0.46 0.46
C VAL A 97 4.73 0.58 0.66
N HIS A 98 3.48 0.15 0.78
CA HIS A 98 2.36 1.05 1.05
C HIS A 98 2.51 1.76 2.40
N ASP A 99 2.85 1.03 3.45
CA ASP A 99 3.05 1.58 4.79
C ASP A 99 4.20 2.58 4.84
N ILE A 100 5.31 2.30 4.12
CA ILE A 100 6.43 3.23 3.97
C ILE A 100 5.94 4.55 3.33
N GLN A 101 5.19 4.48 2.24
CA GLN A 101 4.70 5.66 1.51
C GLN A 101 3.76 6.52 2.37
N VAL A 102 2.84 5.90 3.11
CA VAL A 102 1.93 6.63 4.02
C VAL A 102 2.73 7.38 5.09
N LYS A 103 3.74 6.76 5.67
CA LYS A 103 4.59 7.36 6.71
C LYS A 103 5.52 8.42 6.16
N ILE A 104 6.07 8.25 4.94
CA ILE A 104 6.86 9.28 4.24
C ILE A 104 6.02 10.55 4.04
N LYS A 105 4.76 10.40 3.66
CA LYS A 105 3.84 11.52 3.53
C LYS A 105 3.63 12.24 4.87
N ALA A 106 3.40 11.50 5.94
CA ALA A 106 3.27 12.05 7.29
C ALA A 106 4.55 12.80 7.74
N LEU A 107 5.75 12.28 7.40
CA LEU A 107 7.03 12.97 7.65
C LEU A 107 7.13 14.29 6.87
N THR A 108 6.69 14.31 5.63
CA THR A 108 6.67 15.54 4.82
C THR A 108 5.73 16.58 5.42
N GLU A 109 4.53 16.17 5.82
CA GLU A 109 3.53 17.03 6.46
C GLU A 109 3.99 17.56 7.83
N SER A 110 4.82 16.80 8.55
CA SER A 110 5.44 17.23 9.83
C SER A 110 6.69 18.10 9.68
N GLY A 111 7.07 18.48 8.44
CA GLY A 111 8.23 19.33 8.16
C GLY A 111 9.56 18.59 8.02
N ASN A 112 9.59 17.26 8.16
CA ASN A 112 10.80 16.44 8.05
C ASN A 112 11.10 16.03 6.59
N VAL A 113 11.01 16.98 5.67
CA VAL A 113 11.10 16.76 4.21
C VAL A 113 12.42 16.08 3.80
N GLY A 114 13.54 16.46 4.40
CA GLY A 114 14.84 15.89 4.10
C GLY A 114 14.90 14.38 4.39
N LEU A 115 14.39 13.96 5.55
CA LEU A 115 14.31 12.53 5.91
C LEU A 115 13.27 11.79 5.05
N ALA A 116 12.12 12.41 4.78
CA ALA A 116 11.09 11.83 3.93
C ALA A 116 11.64 11.51 2.53
N ASN A 117 12.37 12.45 1.92
CA ASN A 117 13.00 12.26 0.61
C ASN A 117 14.09 11.18 0.65
N ALA A 118 14.91 11.16 1.68
CA ALA A 118 15.96 10.15 1.86
C ALA A 118 15.38 8.74 1.96
N LEU A 119 14.32 8.54 2.75
CA LEU A 119 13.65 7.24 2.88
C LEU A 119 12.90 6.84 1.59
N ALA A 120 12.32 7.80 0.87
CA ALA A 120 11.71 7.55 -0.43
C ALA A 120 12.74 7.10 -1.47
N GLU A 121 13.90 7.78 -1.54
CA GLU A 121 14.99 7.44 -2.44
C GLU A 121 15.54 6.05 -2.15
N LEU A 122 15.80 5.72 -0.88
CA LEU A 122 16.25 4.39 -0.48
C LEU A 122 15.26 3.30 -0.88
N THR A 123 13.96 3.54 -0.64
CA THR A 123 12.89 2.60 -1.03
C THR A 123 12.91 2.37 -2.54
N ASN A 124 13.01 3.44 -3.34
CA ASN A 124 13.04 3.35 -4.79
C ASN A 124 14.27 2.59 -5.31
N VAL A 125 15.45 2.83 -4.73
CA VAL A 125 16.68 2.14 -5.12
C VAL A 125 16.57 0.65 -4.81
N ILE A 126 16.04 0.25 -3.65
CA ILE A 126 15.85 -1.16 -3.29
C ILE A 126 14.86 -1.83 -4.27
N LEU A 127 13.72 -1.19 -4.55
CA LEU A 127 12.70 -1.76 -5.44
C LEU A 127 13.22 -1.97 -6.87
N ASN A 128 13.97 -1.01 -7.40
CA ASN A 128 14.47 -1.03 -8.78
C ASN A 128 15.83 -1.75 -8.92
N ASN A 129 16.40 -2.26 -7.84
CA ASN A 129 17.64 -2.99 -7.90
C ASN A 129 17.45 -4.36 -8.57
N GLU A 130 18.23 -4.67 -9.60
CA GLU A 130 18.18 -5.96 -10.31
C GLU A 130 19.14 -7.00 -9.74
N GLU A 131 20.13 -6.58 -8.94
CA GLU A 131 21.16 -7.45 -8.37
C GLU A 131 20.66 -8.18 -7.10
N CYS A 132 19.70 -7.59 -6.37
CA CYS A 132 19.12 -8.18 -5.17
C CYS A 132 18.08 -9.26 -5.49
N GLN A 133 18.13 -10.35 -4.75
CA GLN A 133 17.07 -11.36 -4.79
C GLN A 133 15.78 -10.82 -4.14
N ALA A 134 14.62 -11.40 -4.51
CA ALA A 134 13.33 -10.94 -3.99
C ALA A 134 13.26 -10.96 -2.45
N GLN A 135 13.83 -11.99 -1.82
CA GLN A 135 13.87 -12.11 -0.37
C GLN A 135 14.74 -11.02 0.29
N GLU A 136 15.89 -10.70 -0.31
CA GLU A 136 16.77 -9.63 0.20
C GLU A 136 16.10 -8.25 0.08
N LYS A 137 15.35 -8.02 -1.00
CA LYS A 137 14.54 -6.80 -1.15
C LYS A 137 13.48 -6.69 -0.08
N ASP A 138 12.75 -7.78 0.19
CA ASP A 138 11.71 -7.81 1.22
C ASP A 138 12.29 -7.51 2.61
N GLU A 139 13.43 -8.12 2.97
CA GLU A 139 14.10 -7.87 4.24
C GLU A 139 14.56 -6.40 4.37
N LEU A 140 15.11 -5.83 3.30
CA LEU A 140 15.51 -4.41 3.28
C LEU A 140 14.29 -3.48 3.37
N LEU A 141 13.20 -3.78 2.69
CA LEU A 141 11.97 -3.00 2.76
C LEU A 141 11.34 -3.06 4.14
N GLU A 142 11.37 -4.20 4.83
CA GLU A 142 10.94 -4.31 6.24
C GLU A 142 11.77 -3.43 7.17
N GLN A 143 13.09 -3.39 6.96
CA GLN A 143 13.99 -2.55 7.72
C GLN A 143 13.71 -1.05 7.49
N VAL A 144 13.49 -0.65 6.23
CA VAL A 144 13.10 0.73 5.89
C VAL A 144 11.73 1.07 6.45
N ALA A 145 10.76 0.14 6.40
CA ALA A 145 9.44 0.32 6.98
C ALA A 145 9.51 0.56 8.50
N PHE A 146 10.39 -0.18 9.19
CA PHE A 146 10.65 0.02 10.61
C PHE A 146 11.24 1.42 10.89
N LEU A 147 12.29 1.82 10.16
CA LEU A 147 12.91 3.15 10.32
C LEU A 147 11.89 4.27 10.07
N THR A 148 11.07 4.13 9.05
CA THR A 148 10.02 5.10 8.71
C THR A 148 8.96 5.18 9.82
N ALA A 149 8.58 4.04 10.41
CA ALA A 149 7.68 3.99 11.55
C ALA A 149 8.25 4.68 12.79
N GLN A 150 9.54 4.46 13.09
CA GLN A 150 10.21 5.11 14.21
C GLN A 150 10.40 6.62 13.97
N ALA A 151 10.55 7.04 12.72
CA ALA A 151 10.66 8.45 12.36
C ALA A 151 9.35 9.22 12.60
N THR A 152 8.20 8.57 12.36
CA THR A 152 6.86 9.15 12.61
C THR A 152 6.43 9.06 14.08
N ALA A 153 7.09 8.21 14.88
CA ALA A 153 6.81 8.10 16.31
C ALA A 153 7.28 9.32 17.10
N SER A 154 6.63 9.59 18.25
CA SER A 154 7.10 10.63 19.17
C SER A 154 8.52 10.27 19.68
N PRO A 155 9.37 11.27 19.97
CA PRO A 155 10.74 11.00 20.44
C PRO A 155 10.81 10.08 21.68
N ALA A 156 9.80 10.14 22.55
CA ALA A 156 9.71 9.31 23.76
C ALA A 156 9.38 7.83 23.46
N ASP A 157 8.70 7.56 22.36
CA ASP A 157 8.26 6.22 21.96
C ASP A 157 9.26 5.51 21.02
N ARG A 158 10.32 6.20 20.62
CA ARG A 158 11.34 5.66 19.71
C ARG A 158 12.18 4.59 20.38
N LYS A 159 12.29 3.44 19.72
CA LYS A 159 13.08 2.29 20.17
C LYS A 159 14.55 2.44 19.74
N SER A 160 15.30 3.32 20.40
CA SER A 160 16.67 3.71 20.01
C SER A 160 17.64 2.53 19.82
N GLY A 161 17.56 1.49 20.66
CA GLY A 161 18.36 0.27 20.50
C GLY A 161 18.07 -0.47 19.20
N MET A 162 16.77 -0.66 18.89
CA MET A 162 16.36 -1.30 17.62
C MET A 162 16.71 -0.43 16.41
N ILE A 163 16.58 0.88 16.51
CA ILE A 163 16.95 1.81 15.44
C ILE A 163 18.43 1.63 15.10
N LYS A 164 19.33 1.56 16.08
CA LYS A 164 20.77 1.33 15.87
C LYS A 164 21.03 -0.01 15.19
N THR A 165 20.36 -1.07 15.64
CA THR A 165 20.52 -2.41 15.06
C THR A 165 20.08 -2.44 13.60
N ILE A 166 18.88 -1.93 13.31
CA ILE A 166 18.34 -1.89 11.94
C ILE A 166 19.18 -0.98 11.04
N PHE A 167 19.59 0.18 11.53
CA PHE A 167 20.48 1.08 10.80
C PHE A 167 21.79 0.40 10.40
N THR A 168 22.41 -0.36 11.32
CA THR A 168 23.63 -1.12 11.05
C THR A 168 23.38 -2.24 10.03
N SER A 169 22.24 -2.92 10.13
CA SER A 169 21.85 -3.97 9.19
C SER A 169 21.65 -3.43 7.76
N VAL A 170 20.93 -2.31 7.62
CA VAL A 170 20.75 -1.65 6.30
C VAL A 170 22.10 -1.22 5.73
N LYS A 171 22.98 -0.66 6.55
CA LYS A 171 24.35 -0.29 6.14
C LYS A 171 25.13 -1.49 5.61
N GLN A 172 25.14 -2.60 6.33
CA GLN A 172 25.86 -3.83 5.90
C GLN A 172 25.30 -4.35 4.57
N SER A 173 23.98 -4.36 4.40
CA SER A 173 23.36 -4.76 3.13
C SER A 173 23.68 -3.78 2.00
N ALA A 174 23.76 -2.48 2.29
CA ALA A 174 24.16 -1.46 1.32
C ALA A 174 25.62 -1.62 0.86
N GLU A 175 26.51 -2.10 1.72
CA GLU A 175 27.91 -2.35 1.37
C GLU A 175 28.09 -3.54 0.40
N THR A 176 27.10 -4.45 0.33
CA THR A 176 27.14 -5.62 -0.55
C THR A 176 26.62 -5.34 -1.96
N VAL A 177 25.81 -4.32 -2.14
CA VAL A 177 25.14 -3.98 -3.41
C VAL A 177 25.48 -2.55 -3.80
N LYS A 178 26.26 -2.38 -4.86
CA LYS A 178 26.85 -1.09 -5.24
C LYS A 178 25.80 0.04 -5.39
N SER A 179 24.70 -0.20 -6.07
CA SER A 179 23.67 0.82 -6.30
C SER A 179 22.97 1.27 -5.01
N ILE A 180 22.80 0.35 -4.04
CA ILE A 180 22.26 0.67 -2.72
C ILE A 180 23.32 1.41 -1.90
N GLY A 181 24.59 1.01 -2.00
CA GLY A 181 25.72 1.66 -1.32
C GLY A 181 25.92 3.12 -1.74
N ASP A 182 25.82 3.39 -3.04
CA ASP A 182 25.91 4.74 -3.58
C ASP A 182 24.80 5.65 -3.03
N ALA A 183 23.55 5.17 -3.04
CA ALA A 183 22.40 5.88 -2.45
C ALA A 183 22.57 6.03 -0.92
N TRP A 184 22.99 4.96 -0.24
CA TRP A 184 23.18 4.95 1.21
C TRP A 184 24.17 5.99 1.68
N SER A 185 25.26 6.19 0.96
CA SER A 185 26.28 7.20 1.30
C SER A 185 25.70 8.62 1.44
N THR A 186 24.70 8.95 0.65
CA THR A 186 23.99 10.24 0.68
C THR A 186 22.93 10.29 1.78
N ILE A 187 22.29 9.17 2.05
CA ILE A 187 21.13 9.05 2.96
C ILE A 187 21.56 8.83 4.41
N GLU A 188 22.65 8.09 4.63
CA GLU A 188 23.21 7.75 5.95
C GLU A 188 23.32 8.96 6.90
N PRO A 189 23.96 10.09 6.51
CA PRO A 189 24.10 11.24 7.39
C PRO A 189 22.76 11.87 7.77
N ILE A 190 21.74 11.84 6.88
CA ILE A 190 20.42 12.38 7.16
C ILE A 190 19.72 11.56 8.24
N ILE A 191 19.76 10.21 8.12
CA ILE A 191 19.17 9.29 9.08
C ILE A 191 19.90 9.39 10.43
N LYS A 192 21.25 9.42 10.42
CA LYS A 192 22.06 9.58 11.63
C LYS A 192 21.71 10.84 12.39
N ASN A 193 21.62 11.96 11.70
CA ASN A 193 21.29 13.25 12.30
C ASN A 193 19.89 13.25 12.92
N PHE A 194 18.90 12.71 12.20
CA PHE A 194 17.52 12.67 12.70
C PHE A 194 17.33 11.82 13.96
N PHE A 195 17.99 10.66 14.01
CA PHE A 195 17.88 9.72 15.13
C PHE A 195 18.99 9.93 16.19
N ASN A 196 19.87 10.90 16.04
CA ASN A 196 21.04 11.14 16.91
C ASN A 196 21.90 9.86 17.08
N LEU A 197 22.21 9.18 15.97
CA LEU A 197 23.04 7.98 15.96
C LEU A 197 24.52 8.39 15.83
N ASN A 198 25.23 8.39 16.96
CA ASN A 198 26.68 8.62 17.02
C ASN A 198 27.43 7.30 16.88
#